data_4f66a75decb242f4ffe641c417f3ba7c
#
_entry.id   4f66a75decb242f4ffe641c417f3ba7c
#
_cell.length_a   1.000
_cell.length_b   1.000
_cell.length_c   1.000
_cell.angle_alpha   90.00
_cell.angle_beta   90.00
_cell.angle_gamma   90.00
#
_symmetry.space_group_name_H-M   'P 1'
#
loop_
_entity.id
_entity.type
_entity.pdbx_description
1 polymer ?
#
loop_
_entity_poly.entity_id
_entity_poly.type
_entity_poly.pdbx_seq_one_letter_code
_entity_poly.pdbx_strand_id
1 'polypeptide(L)'
;QAITMSGGEQQMLAIARAVASKPKFVLLDEPSEGIMPLLVEEMFQYFTALKRSGVTILLIEQNVELALRIADRAYILDQGQVVYTGAADEMLADEAIQERYCAV
;
A
#
# COMPACT_ATOMS: atom_id res chain seq x y z
N GLN A 1 16.35 21.41 4.08
CA GLN A 1 16.43 21.56 2.64
C GLN A 1 15.91 20.31 1.91
N ALA A 2 15.01 20.51 1.00
CA ALA A 2 14.47 19.39 0.21
C ALA A 2 15.54 18.69 -0.62
N ILE A 3 16.58 19.42 -1.01
CA ILE A 3 17.65 18.87 -1.85
C ILE A 3 18.47 17.78 -1.17
N THR A 4 18.39 17.67 0.14
CA THR A 4 19.12 16.65 0.89
C THR A 4 18.27 15.46 1.27
N MET A 5 16.98 15.49 0.91
CA MET A 5 16.09 14.38 1.23
C MET A 5 16.30 13.18 0.31
N SER A 6 16.23 11.98 0.89
CA SER A 6 16.20 10.74 0.11
C SER A 6 14.89 10.63 -0.67
N GLY A 7 14.84 9.70 -1.63
CA GLY A 7 13.61 9.43 -2.37
C GLY A 7 12.46 9.02 -1.46
N GLY A 8 12.74 8.24 -0.41
CA GLY A 8 11.74 7.83 0.56
C GLY A 8 11.18 8.99 1.37
N GLU A 9 12.05 9.89 1.80
CA GLU A 9 11.63 11.07 2.52
C GLU A 9 10.79 12.00 1.65
N GLN A 10 11.16 12.15 0.38
CA GLN A 10 10.37 12.93 -0.56
C GLN A 10 8.99 12.34 -0.78
N GLN A 11 8.92 11.00 -0.88
CA GLN A 11 7.66 10.28 -1.02
C GLN A 11 6.77 10.50 0.21
N MET A 12 7.33 10.38 1.41
CA MET A 12 6.59 10.62 2.65
C MET A 12 6.08 12.05 2.73
N LEU A 13 6.88 13.01 2.32
CA LEU A 13 6.48 14.40 2.32
C LEU A 13 5.33 14.65 1.34
N ALA A 14 5.39 14.04 0.15
CA ALA A 14 4.32 14.16 -0.83
C ALA A 14 3.01 13.59 -0.28
N ILE A 15 3.07 12.43 0.37
CA ILE A 15 1.91 11.81 0.99
C ILE A 15 1.36 12.71 2.11
N ALA A 16 2.23 13.22 2.97
CA ALA A 16 1.83 14.08 4.07
C ALA A 16 1.10 15.34 3.56
N ARG A 17 1.59 15.93 2.47
CA ARG A 17 0.93 17.07 1.85
C ARG A 17 -0.44 16.72 1.30
N ALA A 18 -0.55 15.56 0.66
CA ALA A 18 -1.83 15.12 0.11
C ALA A 18 -2.87 14.93 1.21
N VAL A 19 -2.47 14.38 2.37
CA VAL A 19 -3.40 14.11 3.45
C VAL A 19 -3.61 15.29 4.38
N ALA A 20 -2.80 16.34 4.29
CA ALA A 20 -2.97 17.54 5.11
C ALA A 20 -4.31 18.23 4.85
N SER A 21 -4.88 18.05 3.67
CA SER A 21 -6.21 18.58 3.34
C SER A 21 -7.36 17.75 3.92
N LYS A 22 -7.04 16.70 4.66
CA LYS A 22 -7.99 15.77 5.28
C LYS A 22 -8.96 15.17 4.28
N PRO A 23 -8.46 14.50 3.24
CA PRO A 23 -9.33 13.88 2.24
C PRO A 23 -10.06 12.70 2.85
N LYS A 24 -11.20 12.33 2.25
CA LYS A 24 -11.91 11.11 2.63
C LYS A 24 -11.37 9.89 1.90
N PHE A 25 -10.71 10.09 0.78
CA PHE A 25 -10.20 9.03 -0.09
C PHE A 25 -8.82 9.39 -0.59
N VAL A 26 -7.91 8.42 -0.57
CA VAL A 26 -6.55 8.57 -1.06
C VAL A 26 -6.21 7.41 -1.99
N LEU A 27 -5.63 7.71 -3.14
CA LEU A 27 -5.09 6.71 -4.06
C LEU A 27 -3.57 6.69 -3.92
N LEU A 28 -3.02 5.53 -3.61
CA LEU A 28 -1.57 5.33 -3.48
C LEU A 28 -1.14 4.29 -4.50
N ASP A 29 -0.32 4.71 -5.47
CA ASP A 29 0.12 3.86 -6.56
C ASP A 29 1.59 3.47 -6.35
N GLU A 30 1.81 2.22 -5.98
CA GLU A 30 3.11 1.62 -5.73
C GLU A 30 4.02 2.47 -4.85
N PRO A 31 3.53 2.90 -3.67
CA PRO A 31 4.29 3.84 -2.83
C PRO A 31 5.60 3.26 -2.30
N SER A 32 5.76 1.94 -2.26
CA SER A 32 6.98 1.31 -1.75
C SER A 32 8.06 1.14 -2.81
N GLU A 33 7.76 1.38 -4.09
CA GLU A 33 8.71 1.13 -5.16
C GLU A 33 9.93 2.05 -5.05
N GLY A 34 11.13 1.43 -5.09
CA GLY A 34 12.38 2.18 -5.04
C GLY A 34 12.72 2.77 -3.68
N ILE A 35 12.02 2.39 -2.63
CA ILE A 35 12.20 2.92 -1.29
C ILE A 35 12.98 1.91 -0.43
N MET A 36 13.87 2.40 0.43
CA MET A 36 14.59 1.53 1.36
C MET A 36 13.63 0.77 2.28
N PRO A 37 13.88 -0.52 2.57
CA PRO A 37 12.97 -1.31 3.41
C PRO A 37 12.59 -0.68 4.75
N LEU A 38 13.54 -0.01 5.40
CA LEU A 38 13.27 0.65 6.68
C LEU A 38 12.22 1.76 6.53
N LEU A 39 12.32 2.53 5.46
CA LEU A 39 11.37 3.61 5.20
C LEU A 39 10.02 3.07 4.75
N VAL A 40 10.00 1.93 4.06
CA VAL A 40 8.76 1.28 3.67
C VAL A 40 7.93 0.91 4.90
N GLU A 41 8.56 0.37 5.92
CA GLU A 41 7.88 -0.01 7.16
C GLU A 41 7.24 1.22 7.83
N GLU A 42 7.99 2.31 7.93
CA GLU A 42 7.46 3.56 8.50
C GLU A 42 6.29 4.11 7.67
N MET A 43 6.41 4.04 6.36
CA MET A 43 5.38 4.49 5.44
C MET A 43 4.08 3.71 5.65
N PHE A 44 4.16 2.39 5.80
CA PHE A 44 2.98 1.56 6.00
C PHE A 44 2.35 1.75 7.38
N GLN A 45 3.17 2.05 8.39
CA GLN A 45 2.63 2.46 9.70
C GLN A 45 1.81 3.75 9.58
N TYR A 46 2.28 4.68 8.78
CA TYR A 46 1.55 5.92 8.51
C TYR A 46 0.22 5.64 7.79
N PHE A 47 0.22 4.76 6.79
CA PHE A 47 -1.02 4.36 6.10
C PHE A 47 -2.01 3.73 7.07
N THR A 48 -1.52 2.89 7.98
CA THR A 48 -2.37 2.27 9.00
C THR A 48 -3.02 3.34 9.89
N ALA A 49 -2.26 4.35 10.28
CA ALA A 49 -2.80 5.44 11.07
C ALA A 49 -3.87 6.24 10.31
N LEU A 50 -3.64 6.50 9.02
CA LEU A 50 -4.62 7.16 8.17
C LEU A 50 -5.92 6.36 8.09
N LYS A 51 -5.81 5.07 7.89
CA LYS A 51 -6.97 4.18 7.83
C LYS A 51 -7.77 4.25 9.13
N ARG A 52 -7.10 4.22 10.27
CA ARG A 52 -7.75 4.30 11.56
C ARG A 52 -8.44 5.64 11.79
N SER A 53 -7.96 6.69 11.15
CA SER A 53 -8.58 8.01 11.26
C SER A 53 -9.80 8.18 10.36
N GLY A 54 -10.16 7.15 9.59
CA GLY A 54 -11.36 7.17 8.75
C GLY A 54 -11.12 7.45 7.28
N VAL A 55 -9.86 7.53 6.86
CA VAL A 55 -9.53 7.73 5.45
C VAL A 55 -9.66 6.41 4.71
N THR A 56 -10.37 6.42 3.57
CA THR A 56 -10.41 5.26 2.68
C THR A 56 -9.21 5.30 1.77
N ILE A 57 -8.47 4.19 1.71
CA ILE A 57 -7.25 4.10 0.93
C ILE A 57 -7.41 3.03 -0.15
N LEU A 58 -7.19 3.41 -1.40
CA LEU A 58 -6.98 2.46 -2.49
C LEU A 58 -5.47 2.34 -2.71
N LEU A 59 -4.93 1.18 -2.40
CA LEU A 59 -3.51 0.93 -2.48
C LEU A 59 -3.23 -0.02 -3.64
N ILE A 60 -2.40 0.42 -4.58
CA ILE A 60 -1.91 -0.41 -5.67
C ILE A 60 -0.47 -0.75 -5.32
N GLU A 61 -0.17 -2.04 -5.16
CA GLU A 61 1.13 -2.45 -4.65
C GLU A 61 1.53 -3.82 -5.20
N GLN A 62 2.79 -3.97 -5.58
CA GLN A 62 3.35 -5.25 -5.97
C GLN A 62 3.86 -6.04 -4.76
N ASN A 63 4.17 -5.36 -3.68
CA ASN A 63 4.57 -6.01 -2.44
C ASN A 63 3.32 -6.54 -1.74
N VAL A 64 2.98 -7.78 -2.06
CA VAL A 64 1.71 -8.40 -1.65
C VAL A 64 1.59 -8.48 -0.13
N GLU A 65 2.64 -8.92 0.54
CA GLU A 65 2.60 -9.10 1.99
C GLU A 65 2.32 -7.78 2.72
N LEU A 66 3.00 -6.72 2.34
CA LEU A 66 2.80 -5.41 2.95
C LEU A 66 1.38 -4.89 2.70
N ALA A 67 0.90 -5.03 1.47
CA ALA A 67 -0.43 -4.58 1.12
C ALA A 67 -1.51 -5.30 1.92
N LEU A 68 -1.38 -6.62 2.04
CA LEU A 68 -2.38 -7.44 2.74
C LEU A 68 -2.40 -7.19 4.24
N ARG A 69 -1.29 -6.75 4.82
CA ARG A 69 -1.24 -6.46 6.26
C ARG A 69 -2.13 -5.30 6.66
N ILE A 70 -2.33 -4.33 5.78
CA ILE A 70 -3.11 -3.14 6.10
C ILE A 70 -4.46 -3.08 5.41
N ALA A 71 -4.67 -3.89 4.39
CA ALA A 71 -5.91 -3.89 3.63
C ALA A 71 -7.02 -4.64 4.36
N ASP A 72 -8.26 -4.20 4.15
CA ASP A 72 -9.43 -4.96 4.58
C ASP A 72 -9.85 -5.93 3.49
N ARG A 73 -9.74 -5.51 2.24
CA ARG A 73 -10.12 -6.29 1.08
C ARG A 73 -9.08 -6.15 -0.02
N ALA A 74 -8.89 -7.20 -0.78
CA ALA A 74 -7.89 -7.22 -1.85
C ALA A 74 -8.50 -7.68 -3.18
N TYR A 75 -7.96 -7.13 -4.24
CA TYR A 75 -8.26 -7.52 -5.62
C TYR A 75 -6.95 -7.83 -6.30
N ILE A 76 -6.88 -8.96 -7.00
CA ILE A 76 -5.70 -9.28 -7.80
C ILE A 76 -6.05 -9.03 -9.25
N LEU A 77 -5.22 -8.21 -9.91
CA LEU A 77 -5.39 -7.91 -11.32
C LEU A 77 -4.29 -8.59 -12.13
N ASP A 78 -4.68 -9.15 -13.26
CA ASP A 78 -3.76 -9.74 -14.21
C ASP A 78 -4.26 -9.39 -15.61
N GLN A 79 -3.39 -8.79 -16.42
CA GLN A 79 -3.69 -8.38 -17.77
C GLN A 79 -5.00 -7.56 -17.87
N GLY A 80 -5.18 -6.64 -16.94
CA GLY A 80 -6.34 -5.74 -16.95
C GLY A 80 -7.63 -6.35 -16.42
N GLN A 81 -7.58 -7.56 -15.87
CA GLN A 81 -8.76 -8.24 -15.35
C GLN A 81 -8.59 -8.58 -13.88
N VAL A 82 -9.68 -8.50 -13.13
CA VAL A 82 -9.72 -8.98 -11.74
C VAL A 82 -9.82 -10.50 -11.77
N VAL A 83 -8.78 -11.18 -11.29
CA VAL A 83 -8.73 -12.64 -11.28
C VAL A 83 -9.04 -13.23 -9.91
N TYR A 84 -9.04 -12.42 -8.87
CA TYR A 84 -9.39 -12.85 -7.52
C TYR A 84 -9.80 -11.63 -6.69
N THR A 85 -10.77 -11.83 -5.81
CA THR A 85 -11.15 -10.83 -4.82
C THR A 85 -11.57 -11.52 -3.54
N GLY A 86 -11.29 -10.90 -2.41
CA GLY A 86 -11.64 -11.45 -1.11
C GLY A 86 -11.12 -10.61 0.04
N ALA A 87 -11.37 -11.08 1.25
CA ALA A 87 -10.84 -10.45 2.45
C ALA A 87 -9.32 -10.58 2.47
N ALA A 88 -8.63 -9.51 2.88
CA ALA A 88 -7.17 -9.51 2.85
C ALA A 88 -6.57 -10.52 3.82
N ASP A 89 -7.16 -10.70 4.99
CA ASP A 89 -6.66 -11.65 5.97
C ASP A 89 -6.77 -13.11 5.49
N GLU A 90 -7.83 -13.45 4.76
CA GLU A 90 -7.98 -14.76 4.15
C GLU A 90 -6.91 -15.00 3.10
N MET A 91 -6.65 -14.02 2.27
CA MET A 91 -5.64 -14.10 1.23
C MET A 91 -4.23 -14.18 1.83
N LEU A 92 -3.98 -13.46 2.90
CA LEU A 92 -2.68 -13.50 3.58
C LEU A 92 -2.40 -14.88 4.17
N ALA A 93 -3.44 -15.56 4.62
CA ALA A 93 -3.32 -16.92 5.20
C ALA A 93 -3.25 -18.02 4.14
N ASP A 94 -3.58 -17.74 2.89
CA ASP A 94 -3.67 -18.74 1.83
C ASP A 94 -2.49 -18.64 0.87
N GLU A 95 -1.45 -19.43 1.13
CA GLU A 95 -0.25 -19.44 0.30
C GLU A 95 -0.55 -19.92 -1.13
N ALA A 96 -1.52 -20.79 -1.32
CA ALA A 96 -1.86 -21.29 -2.66
C ALA A 96 -2.38 -20.16 -3.55
N ILE A 97 -3.18 -19.27 -2.99
CA ILE A 97 -3.67 -18.10 -3.73
C ILE A 97 -2.51 -17.18 -4.09
N GLN A 98 -1.62 -16.94 -3.15
CA GLN A 98 -0.47 -16.07 -3.39
C GLN A 98 0.47 -16.65 -4.45
N GLU A 99 0.74 -17.94 -4.40
CA GLU A 99 1.56 -18.62 -5.40
C GLU A 99 0.93 -18.56 -6.78
N ARG A 100 -0.37 -18.80 -6.86
CA ARG A 100 -1.07 -18.88 -8.13
C ARG A 100 -1.18 -17.53 -8.84
N TYR A 101 -1.45 -16.46 -8.10
CA TYR A 101 -1.79 -15.17 -8.69
C TYR A 101 -0.74 -14.09 -8.49
N CYS A 102 0.08 -14.19 -7.48
CA CYS A 102 1.01 -13.12 -7.11
C CYS A 102 2.47 -13.43 -7.42
N ALA A 103 2.78 -14.63 -7.89
CA ALA A 103 4.13 -15.04 -8.29
C ALA A 103 5.17 -14.84 -7.19
N VAL A 104 4.81 -15.16 -5.95
CA VAL A 104 5.72 -15.07 -4.81
C VAL A 104 6.38 -16.38 -4.49
#